data_2f0ec46747c45ce881f54eaec8e45e44
#
_entry.id   2f0ec46747c45ce881f54eaec8e45e44
#
_cell.length_a   1.000
_cell.length_b   1.000
_cell.length_c   1.000
_cell.angle_alpha   90.00
_cell.angle_beta   90.00
_cell.angle_gamma   90.00
#
_symmetry.space_group_name_H-M   'P 1'
#
loop_
_entity.id
_entity.type
_entity.pdbx_description
1 polymer ?
#
loop_
_entity_poly.entity_id
_entity_poly.type
_entity_poly.pdbx_seq_one_letter_code
_entity_poly.pdbx_strand_id
1 'polypeptide(L)'
;SNTDEPAWDSPWGKGRPGWHLECSAMSKKFLGNEFDIHGGGIDLIFPHHENEIAQSRCANDTKVFANYWVHNAFITMSNEKMAKSQGNILKIKDFRNKISGQIIRLALMSAHYKQPLDWNDKLLSDCESTLDKWYKVYSSDLKSVKVSDEILKPLYEDLNTPGYIANLHKLFEKANKGENTDLFVSACKFVGLMNETGEQWNEFKKKRVSITESDIENMLSLRDKARENKNYK
;
A
#
# COMPACT_ATOMS: atom_id res chain seq x y z
N SER A 1 4.49 10.12 38.27
CA SER A 1 5.60 9.55 37.50
C SER A 1 5.64 8.07 37.75
N ASN A 2 5.49 7.28 36.67
CA ASN A 2 5.68 5.82 36.73
C ASN A 2 7.14 5.55 37.08
N THR A 3 7.37 4.82 38.17
CA THR A 3 8.72 4.50 38.68
C THR A 3 9.54 3.60 37.75
N ASP A 4 8.95 3.06 36.69
CA ASP A 4 9.56 2.12 35.73
C ASP A 4 10.00 2.76 34.40
N GLU A 5 9.83 4.07 34.23
CA GLU A 5 10.31 4.74 33.02
C GLU A 5 11.82 5.01 33.09
N PRO A 6 12.58 4.68 32.01
CA PRO A 6 14.00 4.98 31.99
C PRO A 6 14.23 6.49 32.06
N ALA A 7 15.12 6.90 32.96
CA ALA A 7 15.48 8.31 33.14
C ALA A 7 16.98 8.46 33.35
N TRP A 8 17.53 9.55 32.85
CA TRP A 8 18.96 9.87 32.89
C TRP A 8 19.21 11.19 33.66
N ASP A 9 20.38 11.32 34.26
CA ASP A 9 20.80 12.54 34.88
C ASP A 9 21.13 13.60 33.82
N SER A 10 20.74 14.83 34.10
CA SER A 10 21.01 16.00 33.25
C SER A 10 21.32 17.23 34.10
N PRO A 11 21.88 18.30 33.50
CA PRO A 11 22.09 19.58 34.23
C PRO A 11 20.80 20.18 34.81
N TRP A 12 19.64 19.77 34.32
CA TRP A 12 18.33 20.24 34.77
C TRP A 12 17.61 19.23 35.68
N GLY A 13 18.31 18.19 36.11
CA GLY A 13 17.76 17.13 36.94
C GLY A 13 17.55 15.81 36.15
N LYS A 14 17.02 14.81 36.86
CA LYS A 14 16.77 13.49 36.28
C LYS A 14 15.52 13.52 35.40
N GLY A 15 15.66 13.05 34.17
CA GLY A 15 14.55 13.02 33.20
C GLY A 15 14.80 12.12 32.03
N ARG A 16 13.78 11.99 31.19
CA ARG A 16 13.84 11.27 29.92
C ARG A 16 13.96 12.28 28.77
N PRO A 17 14.85 12.06 27.80
CA PRO A 17 14.88 12.83 26.56
C PRO A 17 13.52 12.83 25.87
N GLY A 18 13.11 13.98 25.36
CA GLY A 18 11.89 14.07 24.55
C GLY A 18 12.04 13.29 23.25
N TRP A 19 10.94 12.77 22.73
CA TRP A 19 10.89 12.00 21.49
C TRP A 19 11.60 12.69 20.30
N HIS A 20 11.48 14.01 20.18
CA HIS A 20 12.15 14.78 19.12
C HIS A 20 13.67 14.64 19.15
N LEU A 21 14.26 14.63 20.37
CA LEU A 21 15.70 14.50 20.55
C LEU A 21 16.21 13.13 20.12
N GLU A 22 15.43 12.08 20.33
CA GLU A 22 15.78 10.73 19.87
C GLU A 22 15.97 10.71 18.33
N CYS A 23 15.00 11.27 17.58
CA CYS A 23 15.07 11.35 16.14
C CYS A 23 16.18 12.27 15.63
N SER A 24 16.37 13.44 16.26
CA SER A 24 17.46 14.37 15.92
C SER A 24 18.82 13.72 16.10
N ALA A 25 19.04 13.01 17.21
CA ALA A 25 20.29 12.30 17.49
C ALA A 25 20.55 11.11 16.54
N MET A 26 19.51 10.32 16.24
CA MET A 26 19.62 9.21 15.30
C MET A 26 19.89 9.68 13.88
N SER A 27 19.19 10.72 13.41
CA SER A 27 19.43 11.31 12.09
C SER A 27 20.86 11.79 11.96
N LYS A 28 21.38 12.53 12.93
CA LYS A 28 22.77 12.97 12.95
C LYS A 28 23.75 11.80 12.90
N LYS A 29 23.51 10.75 13.70
CA LYS A 29 24.40 9.59 13.80
C LYS A 29 24.50 8.80 12.51
N PHE A 30 23.40 8.62 11.79
CA PHE A 30 23.34 7.70 10.65
C PHE A 30 23.34 8.41 9.29
N LEU A 31 22.86 9.65 9.21
CA LEU A 31 22.70 10.40 7.97
C LEU A 31 23.58 11.66 7.91
N GLY A 32 24.13 12.11 9.04
CA GLY A 32 24.93 13.32 9.10
C GLY A 32 24.12 14.53 9.58
N ASN A 33 24.74 15.72 9.47
CA ASN A 33 24.13 16.96 9.95
C ASN A 33 23.02 17.47 9.02
N GLU A 34 23.13 17.16 7.75
CA GLU A 34 22.16 17.47 6.68
C GLU A 34 21.98 16.22 5.83
N PHE A 35 20.76 15.95 5.35
CA PHE A 35 20.45 14.79 4.53
C PHE A 35 19.32 15.09 3.53
N ASP A 36 19.06 14.15 2.61
CA ASP A 36 18.19 14.43 1.47
C ASP A 36 16.72 14.42 1.83
N ILE A 37 16.21 13.34 2.44
CA ILE A 37 14.76 13.13 2.60
C ILE A 37 14.42 12.79 4.04
N HIS A 38 13.48 13.54 4.62
CA HIS A 38 12.84 13.24 5.91
C HIS A 38 11.33 13.07 5.71
N GLY A 39 10.78 12.03 6.31
CA GLY A 39 9.36 11.73 6.12
C GLY A 39 8.66 11.25 7.37
N GLY A 40 7.33 11.35 7.35
CA GLY A 40 6.50 10.89 8.45
C GLY A 40 5.01 11.03 8.18
N GLY A 41 4.18 10.83 9.19
CA GLY A 41 2.76 11.15 9.13
C GLY A 41 2.52 12.66 9.11
N ILE A 42 1.41 13.09 8.55
CA ILE A 42 1.03 14.51 8.50
C ILE A 42 0.89 15.13 9.87
N ASP A 43 0.58 14.33 10.90
CA ASP A 43 0.49 14.74 12.30
C ASP A 43 1.86 15.01 12.95
N LEU A 44 2.95 14.58 12.32
CA LEU A 44 4.31 14.84 12.79
C LEU A 44 4.86 16.19 12.33
N ILE A 45 4.23 16.87 11.37
CA ILE A 45 4.66 18.19 10.90
C ILE A 45 4.85 19.09 12.11
N PHE A 46 3.84 19.17 12.98
CA PHE A 46 3.88 19.93 14.21
C PHE A 46 3.31 19.12 15.38
N PRO A 47 3.98 19.10 16.55
CA PRO A 47 5.22 19.84 16.87
C PRO A 47 6.52 19.05 16.59
N HIS A 48 6.43 17.76 16.16
CA HIS A 48 7.57 16.84 16.18
C HIS A 48 8.70 17.28 15.22
N HIS A 49 8.41 17.38 13.93
CA HIS A 49 9.41 17.74 12.92
C HIS A 49 9.93 19.18 13.07
N GLU A 50 9.07 20.12 13.46
CA GLU A 50 9.51 21.48 13.77
C GLU A 50 10.51 21.51 14.93
N ASN A 51 10.30 20.69 15.96
CA ASN A 51 11.25 20.57 17.06
C ASN A 51 12.55 19.87 16.64
N GLU A 52 12.49 18.87 15.76
CA GLU A 52 13.70 18.23 15.19
C GLU A 52 14.53 19.23 14.39
N ILE A 53 13.87 20.05 13.55
CA ILE A 53 14.52 21.11 12.77
C ILE A 53 15.22 22.08 13.71
N ALA A 54 14.52 22.59 14.72
CA ALA A 54 15.08 23.53 15.68
C ALA A 54 16.28 22.95 16.42
N GLN A 55 16.14 21.74 16.97
CA GLN A 55 17.20 21.05 17.72
C GLN A 55 18.42 20.76 16.85
N SER A 56 18.22 20.18 15.66
CA SER A 56 19.32 19.75 14.80
C SER A 56 20.08 20.94 14.22
N ARG A 57 19.38 21.97 13.76
CA ARG A 57 20.01 23.18 13.23
C ARG A 57 20.81 23.92 14.28
N CYS A 58 20.26 24.09 15.47
CA CYS A 58 20.97 24.74 16.57
C CYS A 58 22.17 23.93 17.07
N ALA A 59 22.03 22.61 17.19
CA ALA A 59 23.09 21.74 17.70
C ALA A 59 24.24 21.54 16.70
N ASN A 60 23.99 21.66 15.41
CA ASN A 60 24.95 21.38 14.35
C ASN A 60 25.43 22.64 13.61
N ASP A 61 24.90 23.81 13.95
CA ASP A 61 25.15 25.10 13.26
C ASP A 61 24.92 24.99 11.74
N THR A 62 23.79 24.39 11.34
CA THR A 62 23.41 24.20 9.95
C THR A 62 22.19 25.03 9.58
N LYS A 63 22.06 25.37 8.29
CA LYS A 63 20.88 26.08 7.78
C LYS A 63 19.75 25.14 7.38
N VAL A 64 20.08 23.89 7.06
CA VAL A 64 19.17 22.86 6.59
C VAL A 64 19.28 21.65 7.50
N PHE A 65 18.18 20.96 7.75
CA PHE A 65 18.14 19.66 8.41
C PHE A 65 17.88 18.56 7.38
N ALA A 66 16.83 18.71 6.54
CA ALA A 66 16.55 17.87 5.41
C ALA A 66 16.11 18.71 4.19
N ASN A 67 16.54 18.28 3.00
CA ASN A 67 16.24 19.00 1.75
C ASN A 67 14.80 18.82 1.30
N TYR A 68 14.24 17.61 1.47
CA TYR A 68 12.89 17.24 1.05
C TYR A 68 12.10 16.64 2.21
N TRP A 69 10.85 17.03 2.30
CA TRP A 69 9.92 16.58 3.32
C TRP A 69 8.75 15.85 2.69
N VAL A 70 8.48 14.63 3.15
CA VAL A 70 7.39 13.80 2.64
C VAL A 70 6.46 13.42 3.79
N HIS A 71 5.21 13.87 3.73
CA HIS A 71 4.22 13.58 4.77
C HIS A 71 3.04 12.78 4.20
N ASN A 72 2.81 11.61 4.78
CA ASN A 72 1.70 10.75 4.42
C ASN A 72 0.46 11.08 5.25
N ALA A 73 -0.70 11.01 4.61
CA ALA A 73 -1.97 10.96 5.33
C ALA A 73 -2.16 9.60 6.02
N PHE A 74 -3.30 9.43 6.67
CA PHE A 74 -3.61 8.25 7.48
C PHE A 74 -4.36 7.19 6.69
N ILE A 75 -4.20 5.94 7.12
CA ILE A 75 -5.14 4.87 6.81
C ILE A 75 -6.21 4.88 7.90
N THR A 76 -7.48 4.97 7.49
CA THR A 76 -8.65 4.87 8.37
C THR A 76 -9.30 3.51 8.21
N MET A 77 -10.12 3.12 9.18
CA MET A 77 -10.99 1.94 9.11
C MET A 77 -12.40 2.39 9.43
N SER A 78 -13.33 2.18 8.49
CA SER A 78 -14.71 2.66 8.63
C SER A 78 -14.77 4.15 8.98
N ASN A 79 -13.92 4.96 8.34
CA ASN A 79 -13.73 6.38 8.57
C ASN A 79 -13.16 6.77 9.95
N GLU A 80 -12.70 5.82 10.75
CA GLU A 80 -12.04 6.08 12.03
C GLU A 80 -10.53 5.87 11.93
N LYS A 81 -9.76 6.75 12.60
CA LYS A 81 -8.28 6.61 12.66
C LYS A 81 -7.92 5.32 13.39
N MET A 82 -7.00 4.52 12.81
CA MET A 82 -6.45 3.37 13.52
C MET A 82 -5.69 3.82 14.77
N ALA A 83 -6.08 3.28 15.93
CA ALA A 83 -5.42 3.57 17.20
C ALA A 83 -5.27 2.31 18.07
N LYS A 84 -4.14 2.22 18.78
CA LYS A 84 -3.89 1.09 19.71
C LYS A 84 -4.97 0.99 20.79
N SER A 85 -5.45 2.13 21.26
CA SER A 85 -6.50 2.22 22.28
C SER A 85 -7.85 1.67 21.82
N GLN A 86 -8.11 1.64 20.53
CA GLN A 86 -9.35 1.11 19.95
C GLN A 86 -9.23 -0.35 19.49
N GLY A 87 -8.03 -0.94 19.56
CA GLY A 87 -7.81 -2.35 19.16
C GLY A 87 -8.00 -2.62 17.66
N ASN A 88 -8.15 -1.58 16.83
CA ASN A 88 -8.45 -1.66 15.40
C ASN A 88 -7.20 -1.64 14.50
N ILE A 89 -6.01 -1.94 15.05
CA ILE A 89 -4.77 -1.94 14.28
C ILE A 89 -4.67 -3.21 13.44
N LEU A 90 -4.64 -3.03 12.14
CA LEU A 90 -4.34 -4.09 11.19
C LEU A 90 -2.82 -4.24 11.03
N LYS A 91 -2.32 -5.43 11.27
CA LYS A 91 -0.91 -5.75 11.06
C LYS A 91 -0.74 -6.39 9.68
N ILE A 92 0.26 -5.96 8.92
CA ILE A 92 0.58 -6.54 7.59
C ILE A 92 0.71 -8.07 7.65
N LYS A 93 1.25 -8.61 8.72
CA LYS A 93 1.36 -10.06 8.93
C LYS A 93 0.02 -10.80 8.92
N ASP A 94 -1.07 -10.14 9.31
CA ASP A 94 -2.39 -10.74 9.38
C ASP A 94 -3.02 -10.91 7.98
N PHE A 95 -2.51 -10.18 7.00
CA PHE A 95 -2.91 -10.26 5.60
C PHE A 95 -2.01 -11.16 4.75
N ARG A 96 -0.76 -11.38 5.15
CA ARG A 96 0.29 -11.99 4.34
C ARG A 96 -0.10 -13.33 3.69
N ASN A 97 -0.93 -14.13 4.36
CA ASN A 97 -1.36 -15.44 3.86
C ASN A 97 -2.82 -15.44 3.38
N LYS A 98 -3.53 -14.34 3.52
CA LYS A 98 -4.96 -14.24 3.21
C LYS A 98 -5.22 -13.44 1.93
N ILE A 99 -4.39 -12.47 1.64
CA ILE A 99 -4.58 -11.52 0.53
C ILE A 99 -3.27 -11.42 -0.25
N SER A 100 -3.35 -11.38 -1.58
CA SER A 100 -2.17 -11.16 -2.43
C SER A 100 -1.56 -9.78 -2.16
N GLY A 101 -0.22 -9.71 -2.11
CA GLY A 101 0.50 -8.45 -1.98
C GLY A 101 0.16 -7.45 -3.09
N GLN A 102 -0.25 -7.92 -4.27
CA GLN A 102 -0.68 -7.04 -5.37
C GLN A 102 -2.02 -6.38 -5.09
N ILE A 103 -2.97 -7.06 -4.42
CA ILE A 103 -4.24 -6.46 -3.99
C ILE A 103 -3.96 -5.36 -2.97
N ILE A 104 -3.10 -5.62 -1.99
CA ILE A 104 -2.70 -4.64 -0.97
C ILE A 104 -2.02 -3.43 -1.65
N ARG A 105 -1.11 -3.68 -2.59
CA ARG A 105 -0.42 -2.63 -3.34
C ARG A 105 -1.38 -1.76 -4.13
N LEU A 106 -2.29 -2.36 -4.88
CA LEU A 106 -3.28 -1.64 -5.68
C LEU A 106 -4.21 -0.82 -4.78
N ALA A 107 -4.63 -1.37 -3.63
CA ALA A 107 -5.44 -0.66 -2.65
C ALA A 107 -4.71 0.57 -2.07
N LEU A 108 -3.43 0.44 -1.70
CA LEU A 108 -2.63 1.57 -1.22
C LEU A 108 -2.42 2.63 -2.30
N MET A 109 -2.27 2.24 -3.56
CA MET A 109 -2.09 3.15 -4.69
C MET A 109 -3.39 3.83 -5.14
N SER A 110 -4.56 3.36 -4.70
CA SER A 110 -5.87 3.91 -5.10
C SER A 110 -6.14 5.30 -4.56
N ALA A 111 -5.45 5.71 -3.49
CA ALA A 111 -5.46 7.07 -2.98
C ALA A 111 -4.08 7.72 -3.15
N HIS A 112 -4.06 9.04 -3.30
CA HIS A 112 -2.82 9.80 -3.25
C HIS A 112 -2.24 9.73 -1.83
N TYR A 113 -0.92 9.60 -1.66
CA TYR A 113 -0.30 9.42 -0.34
C TYR A 113 -0.60 10.56 0.64
N LYS A 114 -0.94 11.76 0.15
CA LYS A 114 -1.38 12.91 0.96
C LYS A 114 -2.87 12.89 1.34
N GLN A 115 -3.63 11.90 0.85
CA GLN A 115 -5.07 11.78 1.12
C GLN A 115 -5.35 10.59 2.04
N PRO A 116 -6.29 10.70 2.98
CA PRO A 116 -6.72 9.56 3.77
C PRO A 116 -7.21 8.41 2.90
N LEU A 117 -6.84 7.19 3.26
CA LEU A 117 -7.31 5.97 2.62
C LEU A 117 -8.18 5.18 3.61
N ASP A 118 -9.45 5.01 3.29
CA ASP A 118 -10.34 4.15 4.10
C ASP A 118 -10.15 2.68 3.71
N TRP A 119 -9.53 1.94 4.61
CA TRP A 119 -9.24 0.52 4.43
C TRP A 119 -10.44 -0.32 4.84
N ASN A 120 -11.08 -0.94 3.87
CA ASN A 120 -12.26 -1.78 4.10
C ASN A 120 -12.31 -2.96 3.11
N ASP A 121 -13.17 -3.94 3.40
CA ASP A 121 -13.31 -5.16 2.59
C ASP A 121 -13.78 -4.86 1.17
N LYS A 122 -14.57 -3.81 0.98
CA LYS A 122 -15.02 -3.39 -0.35
C LYS A 122 -13.85 -2.94 -1.21
N LEU A 123 -12.96 -2.11 -0.69
CA LEU A 123 -11.76 -1.66 -1.39
C LEU A 123 -10.91 -2.87 -1.85
N LEU A 124 -10.71 -3.83 -0.96
CA LEU A 124 -9.90 -5.03 -1.27
C LEU A 124 -10.58 -5.89 -2.33
N SER A 125 -11.90 -6.08 -2.25
CA SER A 125 -12.69 -6.81 -3.24
C SER A 125 -12.69 -6.13 -4.61
N ASP A 126 -12.80 -4.80 -4.65
CA ASP A 126 -12.75 -4.02 -5.89
C ASP A 126 -11.36 -4.11 -6.55
N CYS A 127 -10.29 -4.07 -5.75
CA CYS A 127 -8.91 -4.26 -6.22
C CYS A 127 -8.68 -5.69 -6.75
N GLU A 128 -9.16 -6.71 -6.05
CA GLU A 128 -9.09 -8.10 -6.50
C GLU A 128 -9.83 -8.29 -7.83
N SER A 129 -11.05 -7.76 -7.93
CA SER A 129 -11.86 -7.79 -9.16
C SER A 129 -11.18 -7.08 -10.33
N THR A 130 -10.46 -5.99 -10.05
CA THR A 130 -9.68 -5.27 -11.06
C THR A 130 -8.52 -6.12 -11.56
N LEU A 131 -7.74 -6.71 -10.66
CA LEU A 131 -6.64 -7.61 -11.01
C LEU A 131 -7.14 -8.85 -11.77
N ASP A 132 -8.29 -9.42 -11.37
CA ASP A 132 -8.92 -10.53 -12.08
C ASP A 132 -9.21 -10.21 -13.55
N LYS A 133 -9.70 -8.99 -13.82
CA LYS A 133 -9.92 -8.54 -15.20
C LYS A 133 -8.60 -8.35 -15.94
N TRP A 134 -7.61 -7.74 -15.28
CA TRP A 134 -6.31 -7.45 -15.88
C TRP A 134 -5.54 -8.74 -16.23
N TYR A 135 -5.56 -9.74 -15.35
CA TYR A 135 -4.91 -11.03 -15.62
C TYR A 135 -5.51 -11.82 -16.78
N LYS A 136 -6.75 -11.52 -17.21
CA LYS A 136 -7.37 -12.18 -18.40
C LYS A 136 -6.64 -11.87 -19.70
N VAL A 137 -5.98 -10.72 -19.80
CA VAL A 137 -5.22 -10.33 -20.99
C VAL A 137 -3.73 -10.74 -20.91
N TYR A 138 -3.32 -11.38 -19.80
CA TYR A 138 -1.95 -11.84 -19.63
C TYR A 138 -1.70 -13.09 -20.50
N SER A 139 -0.62 -13.09 -21.28
CA SER A 139 -0.12 -14.27 -21.98
C SER A 139 1.37 -14.48 -21.69
N SER A 140 1.87 -15.70 -21.94
CA SER A 140 3.27 -16.06 -21.73
C SER A 140 4.24 -15.40 -22.72
N ASP A 141 3.70 -14.95 -23.87
CA ASP A 141 4.50 -14.47 -25.02
C ASP A 141 4.76 -12.96 -24.95
N LEU A 142 4.27 -12.28 -23.88
CA LEU A 142 4.37 -10.84 -23.74
C LEU A 142 5.82 -10.38 -23.59
N LYS A 143 6.15 -9.34 -24.35
CA LYS A 143 7.46 -8.71 -24.31
C LYS A 143 7.48 -7.55 -23.32
N SER A 144 8.59 -7.39 -22.63
CA SER A 144 8.81 -6.17 -21.85
C SER A 144 9.10 -5.01 -22.80
N VAL A 145 8.31 -3.95 -22.68
CA VAL A 145 8.48 -2.72 -23.46
C VAL A 145 8.69 -1.52 -22.54
N LYS A 146 9.40 -0.51 -23.04
CA LYS A 146 9.61 0.72 -22.27
C LYS A 146 8.29 1.46 -22.13
N VAL A 147 7.94 1.80 -20.88
CA VAL A 147 6.79 2.67 -20.58
C VAL A 147 7.15 4.11 -20.92
N SER A 148 6.32 4.77 -21.70
CA SER A 148 6.57 6.16 -22.12
C SER A 148 6.35 7.16 -20.99
N ASP A 149 7.05 8.31 -21.08
CA ASP A 149 6.91 9.39 -20.10
C ASP A 149 5.48 9.95 -20.01
N GLU A 150 4.72 9.88 -21.11
CA GLU A 150 3.30 10.27 -21.11
C GLU A 150 2.48 9.42 -20.14
N ILE A 151 2.72 8.10 -20.10
CA ILE A 151 2.05 7.18 -19.17
C ILE A 151 2.54 7.42 -17.75
N LEU A 152 3.84 7.69 -17.57
CA LEU A 152 4.48 7.91 -16.27
C LEU A 152 4.21 9.30 -15.70
N LYS A 153 3.75 10.26 -16.51
CA LYS A 153 3.56 11.66 -16.13
C LYS A 153 2.89 11.86 -14.76
N PRO A 154 1.79 11.14 -14.41
CA PRO A 154 1.19 11.29 -13.07
C PRO A 154 2.16 10.95 -11.93
N LEU A 155 3.09 10.01 -12.12
CA LEU A 155 4.09 9.67 -11.10
C LEU A 155 5.14 10.77 -10.93
N TYR A 156 5.42 11.55 -11.97
CA TYR A 156 6.29 12.72 -11.89
C TYR A 156 5.60 13.93 -11.24
N GLU A 157 4.27 13.90 -11.16
CA GLU A 157 3.46 14.93 -10.53
C GLU A 157 3.11 14.51 -9.09
N ASP A 158 4.10 14.61 -8.20
CA ASP A 158 3.97 14.33 -6.75
C ASP A 158 3.45 12.90 -6.47
N LEU A 159 3.94 11.90 -7.21
CA LEU A 159 3.54 10.49 -7.05
C LEU A 159 2.02 10.28 -7.13
N ASN A 160 1.36 10.91 -8.06
CA ASN A 160 -0.09 10.77 -8.27
C ASN A 160 -0.43 9.36 -8.77
N THR A 161 -0.42 8.39 -7.85
CA THR A 161 -0.73 6.99 -8.14
C THR A 161 -2.16 6.77 -8.63
N PRO A 162 -3.21 7.47 -8.13
CA PRO A 162 -4.55 7.39 -8.71
C PRO A 162 -4.59 7.79 -10.18
N GLY A 163 -3.89 8.87 -10.55
CA GLY A 163 -3.75 9.29 -11.95
C GLY A 163 -3.05 8.25 -12.81
N TYR A 164 -2.03 7.59 -12.27
CA TYR A 164 -1.37 6.49 -12.96
C TYR A 164 -2.28 5.27 -13.14
N ILE A 165 -3.04 4.88 -12.12
CA ILE A 165 -4.04 3.80 -12.21
C ILE A 165 -5.09 4.13 -13.29
N ALA A 166 -5.53 5.38 -13.40
CA ALA A 166 -6.43 5.79 -14.46
C ALA A 166 -5.82 5.58 -15.86
N ASN A 167 -4.50 5.82 -16.03
CA ASN A 167 -3.80 5.49 -17.27
C ASN A 167 -3.73 3.97 -17.51
N LEU A 168 -3.52 3.15 -16.46
CA LEU A 168 -3.56 1.69 -16.58
C LEU A 168 -4.94 1.20 -17.04
N HIS A 169 -6.04 1.76 -16.54
CA HIS A 169 -7.39 1.42 -17.01
C HIS A 169 -7.58 1.73 -18.49
N LYS A 170 -7.11 2.89 -18.97
CA LYS A 170 -7.17 3.26 -20.41
C LYS A 170 -6.35 2.30 -21.27
N LEU A 171 -5.17 1.88 -20.79
CA LEU A 171 -4.35 0.89 -21.48
C LEU A 171 -5.01 -0.48 -21.48
N PHE A 172 -5.64 -0.87 -20.37
CA PHE A 172 -6.38 -2.13 -20.27
C PHE A 172 -7.54 -2.21 -21.27
N GLU A 173 -8.29 -1.11 -21.50
CA GLU A 173 -9.36 -1.08 -22.50
C GLU A 173 -8.85 -1.41 -23.91
N LYS A 174 -7.63 -0.98 -24.26
CA LYS A 174 -6.95 -1.32 -25.51
C LYS A 174 -6.46 -2.75 -25.50
N ALA A 175 -5.80 -3.18 -24.42
CA ALA A 175 -5.29 -4.54 -24.26
C ALA A 175 -6.40 -5.59 -24.33
N ASN A 176 -7.57 -5.30 -23.79
CA ASN A 176 -8.74 -6.19 -23.85
C ASN A 176 -9.31 -6.34 -25.26
N LYS A 177 -8.92 -5.47 -26.20
CA LYS A 177 -9.21 -5.58 -27.64
C LYS A 177 -8.06 -6.22 -28.43
N GLY A 178 -7.02 -6.67 -27.76
CA GLY A 178 -5.80 -7.21 -28.36
C GLY A 178 -4.78 -6.17 -28.80
N GLU A 179 -4.93 -4.91 -28.40
CA GLU A 179 -4.05 -3.80 -28.76
C GLU A 179 -3.12 -3.42 -27.58
N ASN A 180 -1.83 -3.28 -27.86
CA ASN A 180 -0.84 -2.78 -26.86
C ASN A 180 -0.79 -3.58 -25.55
N THR A 181 -1.05 -4.88 -25.55
CA THR A 181 -1.03 -5.72 -24.35
C THR A 181 0.34 -5.72 -23.67
N ASP A 182 1.42 -5.78 -24.45
CA ASP A 182 2.80 -5.67 -23.93
C ASP A 182 3.01 -4.40 -23.13
N LEU A 183 2.53 -3.25 -23.64
CA LEU A 183 2.65 -1.96 -23.00
C LEU A 183 1.83 -1.89 -21.70
N PHE A 184 0.61 -2.40 -21.72
CA PHE A 184 -0.24 -2.46 -20.53
C PHE A 184 0.41 -3.28 -19.42
N VAL A 185 0.87 -4.50 -19.73
CA VAL A 185 1.49 -5.37 -18.72
C VAL A 185 2.82 -4.80 -18.24
N SER A 186 3.62 -4.19 -19.13
CA SER A 186 4.87 -3.51 -18.73
C SER A 186 4.59 -2.33 -17.81
N ALA A 187 3.54 -1.55 -18.07
CA ALA A 187 3.13 -0.45 -17.20
C ALA A 187 2.62 -0.94 -15.84
N CYS A 188 1.89 -2.06 -15.79
CA CYS A 188 1.52 -2.69 -14.52
C CYS A 188 2.75 -3.14 -13.72
N LYS A 189 3.70 -3.83 -14.38
CA LYS A 189 4.93 -4.31 -13.75
C LYS A 189 5.82 -3.16 -13.26
N PHE A 190 5.80 -2.01 -13.92
CA PHE A 190 6.55 -0.83 -13.50
C PHE A 190 6.23 -0.40 -12.07
N VAL A 191 4.98 -0.55 -11.65
CA VAL A 191 4.53 -0.24 -10.29
C VAL A 191 4.34 -1.49 -9.41
N GLY A 192 4.90 -2.62 -9.81
CA GLY A 192 4.89 -3.86 -9.04
C GLY A 192 3.54 -4.59 -9.04
N LEU A 193 2.72 -4.41 -10.07
CA LEU A 193 1.50 -5.15 -10.33
C LEU A 193 1.71 -6.16 -11.47
N MET A 194 0.91 -7.23 -11.52
CA MET A 194 0.98 -8.27 -12.55
C MET A 194 2.38 -8.92 -12.69
N ASN A 195 3.07 -9.13 -11.56
CA ASN A 195 4.39 -9.77 -11.52
C ASN A 195 4.32 -11.31 -11.67
N GLU A 196 3.15 -11.88 -11.50
CA GLU A 196 2.88 -13.31 -11.63
C GLU A 196 2.31 -13.63 -13.02
N THR A 197 2.26 -14.91 -13.38
CA THR A 197 1.52 -15.36 -14.57
C THR A 197 0.02 -15.43 -14.27
N GLY A 198 -0.81 -15.48 -15.32
CA GLY A 198 -2.24 -15.69 -15.13
C GLY A 198 -2.56 -17.04 -14.45
N GLU A 199 -1.74 -18.07 -14.69
CA GLU A 199 -1.85 -19.37 -14.02
C GLU A 199 -1.54 -19.27 -12.54
N GLN A 200 -0.43 -18.61 -12.16
CA GLN A 200 -0.05 -18.39 -10.76
C GLN A 200 -1.12 -17.57 -10.02
N TRP A 201 -1.69 -16.56 -10.67
CA TRP A 201 -2.81 -15.81 -10.11
C TRP A 201 -4.04 -16.67 -9.84
N ASN A 202 -4.40 -17.53 -10.80
CA ASN A 202 -5.52 -18.46 -10.66
C ASN A 202 -5.26 -19.52 -9.57
N GLU A 203 -4.05 -20.04 -9.48
CA GLU A 203 -3.68 -20.97 -8.40
C GLU A 203 -3.76 -20.31 -7.00
N PHE A 204 -3.30 -19.07 -6.90
CA PHE A 204 -3.44 -18.31 -5.65
C PHE A 204 -4.92 -18.20 -5.24
N LYS A 205 -5.81 -17.92 -6.18
CA LYS A 205 -7.27 -17.86 -5.93
C LYS A 205 -7.84 -19.19 -5.52
N LYS A 206 -7.50 -20.28 -6.25
CA LYS A 206 -7.96 -21.64 -5.92
C LYS A 206 -7.60 -22.04 -4.49
N LYS A 207 -6.39 -21.75 -4.03
CA LYS A 207 -5.93 -22.05 -2.66
C LYS A 207 -6.71 -21.34 -1.56
N ARG A 208 -7.41 -20.26 -1.88
CA ARG A 208 -8.23 -19.48 -0.93
C ARG A 208 -9.68 -19.96 -0.85
N VAL A 209 -10.12 -20.74 -1.82
CA VAL A 209 -11.47 -21.31 -1.85
C VAL A 209 -11.46 -22.62 -1.04
N SER A 210 -12.29 -22.68 0.00
CA SER A 210 -12.42 -23.88 0.84
C SER A 210 -13.30 -24.98 0.21
N ILE A 211 -13.87 -24.70 -0.97
CA ILE A 211 -14.75 -25.64 -1.69
C ILE A 211 -13.89 -26.55 -2.56
N THR A 212 -14.01 -27.86 -2.37
CA THR A 212 -13.33 -28.88 -3.17
C THR A 212 -14.06 -29.14 -4.49
N GLU A 213 -13.38 -29.75 -5.48
CA GLU A 213 -14.02 -30.20 -6.73
C GLU A 213 -15.18 -31.17 -6.43
N SER A 214 -15.03 -32.05 -5.43
CA SER A 214 -16.08 -32.96 -4.98
C SER A 214 -17.32 -32.21 -4.43
N ASP A 215 -17.13 -31.12 -3.72
CA ASP A 215 -18.24 -30.29 -3.23
C ASP A 215 -19.01 -29.65 -4.40
N ILE A 216 -18.28 -29.19 -5.42
CA ILE A 216 -18.89 -28.62 -6.64
C ILE A 216 -19.69 -29.70 -7.39
N GLU A 217 -19.13 -30.87 -7.59
CA GLU A 217 -19.81 -32.01 -8.25
C GLU A 217 -21.06 -32.42 -7.49
N ASN A 218 -20.99 -32.51 -6.15
CA ASN A 218 -22.13 -32.78 -5.30
C ASN A 218 -23.24 -31.73 -5.43
N MET A 219 -22.87 -30.44 -5.43
CA MET A 219 -23.82 -29.35 -5.60
C MET A 219 -24.47 -29.37 -7.01
N LEU A 220 -23.69 -29.66 -8.05
CA LEU A 220 -24.22 -29.83 -9.40
C LEU A 220 -25.21 -30.98 -9.48
N SER A 221 -24.87 -32.15 -8.90
CA SER A 221 -25.75 -33.31 -8.84
C SER A 221 -27.07 -33.01 -8.09
N LEU A 222 -26.98 -32.32 -6.94
CA LEU A 222 -28.15 -31.90 -6.18
C LEU A 222 -29.03 -30.93 -6.97
N ARG A 223 -28.42 -29.96 -7.67
CA ARG A 223 -29.15 -29.03 -8.54
C ARG A 223 -29.89 -29.76 -9.67
N ASP A 224 -29.24 -30.72 -10.32
CA ASP A 224 -29.83 -31.43 -11.43
C ASP A 224 -30.99 -32.34 -10.95
N LYS A 225 -30.83 -33.01 -9.82
CA LYS A 225 -31.92 -33.75 -9.16
C LYS A 225 -33.10 -32.85 -8.77
N ALA A 226 -32.83 -31.64 -8.25
CA ALA A 226 -33.87 -30.68 -7.93
C ALA A 226 -34.63 -30.21 -9.18
N ARG A 227 -33.94 -30.02 -10.30
CA ARG A 227 -34.54 -29.67 -11.60
C ARG A 227 -35.42 -30.79 -12.14
N GLU A 228 -34.96 -32.04 -12.09
CA GLU A 228 -35.73 -33.22 -12.50
C GLU A 228 -37.03 -33.34 -11.69
N ASN A 229 -36.95 -33.08 -10.39
CA ASN A 229 -38.08 -33.13 -9.47
C ASN A 229 -38.92 -31.85 -9.45
N LYS A 230 -38.63 -30.86 -10.33
CA LYS A 230 -39.28 -29.54 -10.41
C LYS A 230 -39.29 -28.79 -9.07
N ASN A 231 -38.32 -29.05 -8.20
CA ASN A 231 -38.15 -28.37 -6.93
C ASN A 231 -37.22 -27.17 -7.11
N TYR A 232 -37.79 -25.99 -7.23
CA TYR A 232 -37.07 -24.74 -7.51
C TYR A 232 -36.93 -23.83 -6.27
N LYS A 233 -37.13 -24.37 -5.06
CA LYS A 233 -36.96 -23.63 -3.80
C LYS A 233 -35.56 -23.78 -3.23
#